data_308861f44e072f15d0735447214b0b86
#
_entry.id   308861f44e072f15d0735447214b0b86
#
_cell.length_a   1.000
_cell.length_b   1.000
_cell.length_c   1.000
_cell.angle_alpha   90.00
_cell.angle_beta   90.00
_cell.angle_gamma   90.00
#
_symmetry.space_group_name_H-M   'P 1'
#
loop_
_entity.id
_entity.type
_entity.pdbx_description
1 polymer ?
#
loop_
_entity_poly.entity_id
_entity_poly.type
_entity_poly.pdbx_seq_one_letter_code
_entity_poly.pdbx_strand_id
1 'polypeptide(L)'
;MNTWLVLIAVLGTVIVVADGLTRAPVSEREAYWNGPLEYQPYLGAVLLAGLTLPLMFAYVRRTRVSFSEGFLLWFVFCTAAYTRDFSYIHWPGTPFFVTDSVLAILFLSIYLVARSGRLHVPLPVNIFVAMVVAAGAVSALRGILQHRGLILVLRDSALVAYPLFLYVGHHLFRSWLSIKRMAVWFLLGTGLSVLNGLAWFLAAPQERRFIYYGTYILIALVGTFVAMANGLLRPRTAWMLAGLFCLGLALANARTLFVALPILLVAGLCAGGIARRKSLRHPKVLTTLVAATVLIGALTILFLRTDTGRDFAERSSQELASGVLHSEEDANWQFRLYAWKEAWRRFEEYPLAGEGYGIPFVFEMLPIDNDPRPHNTFLTVLYKMGLIGFLPLLLLLVHFFWSAAGAAYRNLENPRVAWLWIVILAMAAFCFYGTANLLLESPFLASLFWVLLGLGHRMARMVDLERTLLRPSHGN
;
A
#
# COMPACT_ATOMS: atom_id res chain seq x y z
N MET A 1 -1.57 -14.40 23.29
CA MET A 1 -1.04 -14.27 21.91
C MET A 1 -0.94 -15.67 21.32
N ASN A 2 -1.32 -15.89 20.07
CA ASN A 2 -1.29 -17.24 19.48
C ASN A 2 0.16 -17.68 19.25
N THR A 3 0.56 -18.86 19.72
CA THR A 3 1.92 -19.40 19.63
C THR A 3 2.48 -19.37 18.20
N TRP A 4 1.64 -19.66 17.20
CA TRP A 4 2.03 -19.63 15.79
C TRP A 4 2.39 -18.22 15.29
N LEU A 5 1.66 -17.20 15.75
CA LEU A 5 1.98 -15.81 15.39
C LEU A 5 3.30 -15.36 16.03
N VAL A 6 3.58 -15.85 17.25
CA VAL A 6 4.90 -15.60 17.90
C VAL A 6 6.03 -16.26 17.11
N LEU A 7 5.84 -17.52 16.70
CA LEU A 7 6.85 -18.24 15.90
C LEU A 7 7.09 -17.53 14.55
N ILE A 8 6.05 -17.09 13.87
CA ILE A 8 6.16 -16.33 12.63
C ILE A 8 6.91 -15.01 12.87
N ALA A 9 6.62 -14.30 13.96
CA ALA A 9 7.29 -13.07 14.32
C ALA A 9 8.78 -13.30 14.62
N VAL A 10 9.12 -14.30 15.42
CA VAL A 10 10.51 -14.63 15.76
C VAL A 10 11.30 -15.07 14.52
N LEU A 11 10.76 -16.02 13.76
CA LEU A 11 11.39 -16.49 12.52
C LEU A 11 11.56 -15.36 11.52
N GLY A 12 10.52 -14.55 11.34
CA GLY A 12 10.56 -13.37 10.47
C GLY A 12 11.65 -12.38 10.91
N THR A 13 11.77 -12.12 12.21
CA THR A 13 12.82 -11.22 12.74
C THR A 13 14.23 -11.75 12.43
N VAL A 14 14.46 -13.04 12.65
CA VAL A 14 15.76 -13.66 12.34
C VAL A 14 16.09 -13.51 10.85
N ILE A 15 15.15 -13.85 9.97
CA ILE A 15 15.34 -13.77 8.53
C ILE A 15 15.62 -12.34 8.07
N VAL A 16 14.77 -11.37 8.45
CA VAL A 16 14.90 -9.99 7.95
C VAL A 16 16.14 -9.29 8.50
N VAL A 17 16.55 -9.60 9.73
CA VAL A 17 17.78 -9.04 10.30
C VAL A 17 19.01 -9.66 9.63
N ALA A 18 19.04 -11.00 9.48
CA ALA A 18 20.14 -11.67 8.79
C ALA A 18 20.27 -11.17 7.34
N ASP A 19 19.16 -11.09 6.60
CA ASP A 19 19.14 -10.56 5.24
C ASP A 19 19.63 -9.10 5.18
N GLY A 20 19.16 -8.24 6.08
CA GLY A 20 19.59 -6.84 6.13
C GLY A 20 21.10 -6.68 6.42
N LEU A 21 21.65 -7.51 7.30
CA LEU A 21 23.10 -7.47 7.64
C LEU A 21 24.00 -8.07 6.54
N THR A 22 23.47 -8.99 5.73
CA THR A 22 24.27 -9.73 4.72
C THR A 22 24.05 -9.23 3.30
N ARG A 23 23.17 -8.27 3.09
CA ARG A 23 22.94 -7.72 1.75
C ARG A 23 24.19 -7.12 1.16
N ALA A 24 24.56 -7.62 -0.03
CA ALA A 24 25.65 -7.09 -0.80
C ALA A 24 25.40 -5.63 -1.22
N PRO A 25 26.46 -4.80 -1.28
CA PRO A 25 26.35 -3.45 -1.82
C PRO A 25 25.91 -3.45 -3.29
N VAL A 26 25.32 -2.36 -3.69
CA VAL A 26 24.47 -2.09 -4.88
C VAL A 26 25.13 -2.19 -6.27
N SER A 27 26.16 -2.94 -6.48
CA SER A 27 26.49 -3.41 -7.85
C SER A 27 25.28 -4.10 -8.54
N GLU A 28 24.29 -4.53 -7.75
CA GLU A 28 22.99 -5.05 -8.17
C GLU A 28 21.96 -3.99 -8.61
N ARG A 29 22.30 -2.70 -8.63
CA ARG A 29 21.42 -1.67 -9.21
C ARG A 29 21.07 -1.99 -10.66
N GLU A 30 22.00 -2.57 -11.38
CA GLU A 30 21.83 -2.99 -12.77
C GLU A 30 20.79 -4.09 -12.92
N ALA A 31 20.76 -5.09 -12.03
CA ALA A 31 19.77 -6.16 -12.06
C ALA A 31 18.31 -5.68 -11.89
N TYR A 32 18.09 -4.59 -11.15
CA TYR A 32 16.76 -4.00 -10.99
C TYR A 32 16.22 -3.33 -12.25
N TRP A 33 17.09 -2.90 -13.16
CA TRP A 33 16.74 -2.10 -14.33
C TRP A 33 16.66 -2.91 -15.61
N ASN A 34 17.25 -4.10 -15.65
CA ASN A 34 17.31 -4.95 -16.84
C ASN A 34 15.99 -5.62 -17.22
N GLY A 35 14.90 -5.29 -16.53
CA GLY A 35 13.57 -5.76 -16.87
C GLY A 35 13.01 -6.82 -15.89
N PRO A 36 11.69 -7.09 -15.95
CA PRO A 36 11.02 -7.97 -15.00
C PRO A 36 11.43 -9.44 -15.11
N LEU A 37 12.06 -9.84 -16.21
CA LEU A 37 12.49 -11.24 -16.41
C LEU A 37 13.88 -11.52 -15.82
N GLU A 38 14.67 -10.49 -15.55
CA GLU A 38 16.03 -10.62 -15.00
C GLU A 38 16.08 -10.34 -13.49
N TYR A 39 14.95 -9.94 -12.90
CA TYR A 39 14.88 -9.68 -11.48
C TYR A 39 15.05 -10.97 -10.68
N GLN A 40 16.16 -11.05 -9.96
CA GLN A 40 16.38 -12.13 -9.00
C GLN A 40 15.80 -11.73 -7.64
N PRO A 41 14.84 -12.51 -7.09
CA PRO A 41 14.27 -12.21 -5.79
C PRO A 41 15.33 -12.35 -4.72
N TYR A 42 15.32 -11.46 -3.73
CA TYR A 42 16.20 -11.60 -2.58
C TYR A 42 15.91 -12.89 -1.84
N LEU A 43 16.99 -13.59 -1.47
CA LEU A 43 16.90 -14.85 -0.74
C LEU A 43 16.07 -14.72 0.55
N GLY A 44 16.21 -13.58 1.26
CA GLY A 44 15.43 -13.31 2.46
C GLY A 44 13.92 -13.30 2.22
N ALA A 45 13.46 -12.71 1.11
CA ALA A 45 12.03 -12.72 0.75
C ALA A 45 11.52 -14.14 0.45
N VAL A 46 12.29 -14.93 -0.28
CA VAL A 46 11.96 -16.34 -0.59
C VAL A 46 11.94 -17.20 0.68
N LEU A 47 12.94 -17.04 1.55
CA LEU A 47 13.01 -17.75 2.82
C LEU A 47 11.86 -17.38 3.75
N LEU A 48 11.55 -16.08 3.87
CA LEU A 48 10.41 -15.64 4.66
C LEU A 48 9.12 -16.27 4.16
N ALA A 49 8.86 -16.16 2.87
CA ALA A 49 7.65 -16.71 2.26
C ALA A 49 7.56 -18.22 2.43
N GLY A 50 8.62 -18.95 2.09
CA GLY A 50 8.65 -20.41 2.14
C GLY A 50 8.54 -20.97 3.55
N LEU A 51 9.24 -20.40 4.52
CA LEU A 51 9.24 -20.90 5.90
C LEU A 51 8.02 -20.47 6.70
N THR A 52 7.40 -19.33 6.38
CA THR A 52 6.18 -18.88 7.07
C THR A 52 4.91 -19.46 6.48
N LEU A 53 4.91 -19.97 5.26
CA LEU A 53 3.74 -20.59 4.64
C LEU A 53 3.24 -21.82 5.40
N PRO A 54 4.06 -22.81 5.80
CA PRO A 54 3.62 -23.92 6.64
C PRO A 54 3.08 -23.46 8.01
N LEU A 55 3.70 -22.44 8.60
CA LEU A 55 3.23 -21.87 9.88
C LEU A 55 1.86 -21.19 9.73
N MET A 56 1.61 -20.56 8.57
CA MET A 56 0.28 -20.04 8.24
C MET A 56 -0.76 -21.17 8.16
N PHE A 57 -0.44 -22.29 7.52
CA PHE A 57 -1.36 -23.45 7.50
C PHE A 57 -1.68 -23.95 8.90
N ALA A 58 -0.68 -24.07 9.78
CA ALA A 58 -0.86 -24.44 11.18
C ALA A 58 -1.71 -23.41 11.95
N TYR A 59 -1.49 -22.11 11.68
CA TYR A 59 -2.31 -21.02 12.23
C TYR A 59 -3.78 -21.13 11.78
N VAL A 60 -4.04 -21.32 10.49
CA VAL A 60 -5.39 -21.49 9.92
C VAL A 60 -6.10 -22.66 10.58
N ARG A 61 -5.45 -23.84 10.65
CA ARG A 61 -6.00 -25.05 11.27
C ARG A 61 -6.34 -24.83 12.75
N ARG A 62 -5.49 -24.13 13.50
CA ARG A 62 -5.68 -23.89 14.93
C ARG A 62 -6.74 -22.84 15.24
N THR A 63 -6.85 -21.80 14.40
CA THR A 63 -7.75 -20.66 14.66
C THR A 63 -9.09 -20.79 13.96
N ARG A 64 -9.31 -21.85 13.17
CA ARG A 64 -10.51 -22.06 12.35
C ARG A 64 -10.80 -20.89 11.39
N VAL A 65 -9.75 -20.21 10.96
CA VAL A 65 -9.82 -19.22 9.87
C VAL A 65 -10.00 -19.96 8.56
N SER A 66 -10.71 -19.40 7.57
CA SER A 66 -10.76 -20.01 6.25
C SER A 66 -9.37 -20.02 5.61
N PHE A 67 -9.09 -21.00 4.75
CA PHE A 67 -7.82 -21.07 4.03
C PHE A 67 -7.56 -19.77 3.25
N SER A 68 -8.55 -19.26 2.51
CA SER A 68 -8.42 -18.06 1.69
C SER A 68 -8.13 -16.80 2.54
N GLU A 69 -8.77 -16.66 3.72
CA GLU A 69 -8.46 -15.58 4.65
C GLU A 69 -7.02 -15.70 5.15
N GLY A 70 -6.61 -16.90 5.60
CA GLY A 70 -5.25 -17.14 6.09
C GLY A 70 -4.20 -16.90 5.02
N PHE A 71 -4.45 -17.34 3.79
CA PHE A 71 -3.54 -17.14 2.66
C PHE A 71 -3.41 -15.66 2.28
N LEU A 72 -4.51 -14.89 2.31
CA LEU A 72 -4.44 -13.44 2.13
C LEU A 72 -3.67 -12.76 3.27
N LEU A 73 -3.88 -13.17 4.53
CA LEU A 73 -3.15 -12.63 5.67
C LEU A 73 -1.63 -12.87 5.54
N TRP A 74 -1.25 -14.07 5.14
CA TRP A 74 0.16 -14.41 4.86
C TRP A 74 0.72 -13.57 3.70
N PHE A 75 -0.04 -13.41 2.62
CA PHE A 75 0.37 -12.57 1.48
C PHE A 75 0.58 -11.11 1.91
N VAL A 76 -0.36 -10.55 2.67
CA VAL A 76 -0.25 -9.17 3.20
C VAL A 76 0.97 -9.04 4.11
N PHE A 77 1.25 -10.03 4.94
CA PHE A 77 2.42 -10.08 5.82
C PHE A 77 3.74 -10.09 5.01
N CYS A 78 3.89 -11.00 4.06
CA CYS A 78 5.10 -11.10 3.24
C CYS A 78 5.30 -9.84 2.39
N THR A 79 4.21 -9.32 1.80
CA THR A 79 4.25 -8.07 1.03
C THR A 79 4.61 -6.87 1.91
N ALA A 80 4.11 -6.80 3.15
CA ALA A 80 4.47 -5.73 4.07
C ALA A 80 5.90 -5.84 4.59
N ALA A 81 6.44 -7.05 4.73
CA ALA A 81 7.80 -7.29 5.21
C ALA A 81 8.87 -7.01 4.14
N TYR A 82 8.63 -7.40 2.89
CA TYR A 82 9.61 -7.30 1.80
C TYR A 82 9.13 -6.49 0.58
N THR A 83 7.94 -5.92 0.62
CA THR A 83 7.32 -5.07 -0.40
C THR A 83 7.62 -5.55 -1.84
N ARG A 84 8.44 -4.78 -2.55
CA ARG A 84 8.85 -5.06 -3.92
C ARG A 84 9.55 -6.42 -4.03
N ASP A 85 10.48 -6.73 -3.15
CA ASP A 85 11.32 -7.92 -3.23
C ASP A 85 10.53 -9.22 -3.14
N PHE A 86 9.42 -9.24 -2.39
CA PHE A 86 8.50 -10.37 -2.36
C PHE A 86 7.55 -10.40 -3.56
N SER A 87 6.96 -9.25 -3.88
CA SER A 87 5.89 -9.20 -4.88
C SER A 87 6.37 -9.41 -6.31
N TYR A 88 7.64 -9.14 -6.58
CA TYR A 88 8.28 -9.36 -7.88
C TYR A 88 8.95 -10.73 -8.01
N ILE A 89 8.84 -11.62 -7.01
CA ILE A 89 9.19 -13.02 -7.21
C ILE A 89 8.35 -13.53 -8.37
N HIS A 90 9.01 -14.02 -9.44
CA HIS A 90 8.35 -14.47 -10.65
C HIS A 90 8.67 -15.93 -10.95
N TRP A 91 7.80 -16.55 -11.72
CA TRP A 91 8.04 -17.89 -12.22
C TRP A 91 9.14 -17.84 -13.27
N PRO A 92 10.17 -18.70 -13.20
CA PRO A 92 11.27 -18.70 -14.15
C PRO A 92 10.78 -18.73 -15.61
N GLY A 93 11.32 -17.81 -16.44
CA GLY A 93 10.97 -17.72 -17.86
C GLY A 93 9.59 -17.15 -18.16
N THR A 94 8.87 -16.60 -17.17
CA THR A 94 7.53 -16.02 -17.37
C THR A 94 7.43 -14.61 -16.79
N PRO A 95 6.53 -13.77 -17.32
CA PRO A 95 6.27 -12.44 -16.76
C PRO A 95 5.27 -12.45 -15.58
N PHE A 96 4.96 -13.64 -15.03
CA PHE A 96 3.99 -13.77 -13.93
C PHE A 96 4.68 -13.73 -12.57
N PHE A 97 4.18 -12.85 -11.72
CA PHE A 97 4.65 -12.66 -10.36
C PHE A 97 3.91 -13.55 -9.36
N VAL A 98 4.48 -13.74 -8.18
CA VAL A 98 3.80 -14.41 -7.06
C VAL A 98 2.47 -13.73 -6.73
N THR A 99 2.39 -12.40 -6.87
CA THR A 99 1.17 -11.62 -6.69
C THR A 99 0.05 -12.07 -7.63
N ASP A 100 0.36 -12.37 -8.89
CA ASP A 100 -0.62 -12.85 -9.89
C ASP A 100 -1.14 -14.25 -9.52
N SER A 101 -0.25 -15.11 -9.04
CA SER A 101 -0.63 -16.46 -8.57
C SER A 101 -1.52 -16.38 -7.33
N VAL A 102 -1.20 -15.49 -6.38
CA VAL A 102 -2.03 -15.26 -5.20
C VAL A 102 -3.40 -14.73 -5.60
N LEU A 103 -3.46 -13.78 -6.54
CA LEU A 103 -4.72 -13.27 -7.07
C LEU A 103 -5.57 -14.40 -7.68
N ALA A 104 -4.97 -15.21 -8.53
CA ALA A 104 -5.68 -16.32 -9.20
C ALA A 104 -6.26 -17.31 -8.18
N ILE A 105 -5.48 -17.73 -7.18
CA ILE A 105 -5.91 -18.66 -6.12
C ILE A 105 -7.06 -18.06 -5.30
N LEU A 106 -6.91 -16.81 -4.88
CA LEU A 106 -7.91 -16.14 -4.04
C LEU A 106 -9.18 -15.86 -4.83
N PHE A 107 -9.05 -15.40 -6.08
CA PHE A 107 -10.19 -15.12 -6.93
C PHE A 107 -10.98 -16.39 -7.26
N LEU A 108 -10.30 -17.50 -7.60
CA LEU A 108 -10.93 -18.80 -7.81
C LEU A 108 -11.69 -19.25 -6.55
N SER A 109 -11.09 -19.12 -5.39
CA SER A 109 -11.71 -19.45 -4.12
C SER A 109 -13.00 -18.63 -3.87
N ILE A 110 -12.99 -17.35 -4.19
CA ILE A 110 -14.17 -16.47 -4.08
C ILE A 110 -15.22 -16.85 -5.12
N TYR A 111 -14.81 -17.13 -6.36
CA TYR A 111 -15.71 -17.53 -7.44
C TYR A 111 -16.48 -18.81 -7.08
N LEU A 112 -15.81 -19.82 -6.52
CA LEU A 112 -16.45 -21.04 -6.05
C LEU A 112 -17.49 -20.78 -4.93
N VAL A 113 -17.24 -19.82 -4.05
CA VAL A 113 -18.20 -19.36 -3.04
C VAL A 113 -19.31 -18.52 -3.67
N ALA A 114 -19.00 -17.75 -4.71
CA ALA A 114 -19.97 -16.92 -5.44
C ALA A 114 -21.10 -17.70 -6.06
N ARG A 115 -20.78 -18.88 -6.62
CA ARG A 115 -21.78 -19.80 -7.19
C ARG A 115 -22.89 -20.17 -6.19
N SER A 116 -22.64 -20.03 -4.89
CA SER A 116 -23.64 -20.24 -3.84
C SER A 116 -24.58 -19.03 -3.58
N GLY A 117 -24.55 -17.99 -4.40
CA GLY A 117 -25.44 -16.82 -4.31
C GLY A 117 -25.12 -15.84 -3.17
N ARG A 118 -23.98 -15.99 -2.50
CA ARG A 118 -23.64 -15.24 -1.27
C ARG A 118 -22.80 -13.96 -1.49
N LEU A 119 -22.57 -13.57 -2.74
CA LEU A 119 -21.72 -12.42 -3.06
C LEU A 119 -22.53 -11.19 -3.45
N HIS A 120 -22.56 -10.20 -2.55
CA HIS A 120 -23.26 -8.93 -2.79
C HIS A 120 -22.27 -7.77 -2.63
N VAL A 121 -21.61 -7.40 -3.72
CA VAL A 121 -20.91 -6.12 -3.84
C VAL A 121 -21.92 -5.05 -4.28
N PRO A 122 -21.84 -3.80 -3.82
CA PRO A 122 -22.73 -2.73 -4.29
C PRO A 122 -22.69 -2.61 -5.82
N LEU A 123 -23.85 -2.48 -6.45
CA LEU A 123 -23.98 -2.42 -7.91
C LEU A 123 -23.09 -1.34 -8.54
N PRO A 124 -23.02 -0.09 -8.01
CA PRO A 124 -22.15 0.94 -8.57
C PRO A 124 -20.68 0.51 -8.62
N VAL A 125 -20.18 -0.15 -7.55
CA VAL A 125 -18.81 -0.65 -7.49
C VAL A 125 -18.56 -1.68 -8.57
N ASN A 126 -19.47 -2.63 -8.76
CA ASN A 126 -19.38 -3.64 -9.82
C ASN A 126 -19.34 -3.00 -11.21
N ILE A 127 -20.18 -2.00 -11.45
CA ILE A 127 -20.24 -1.29 -12.74
C ILE A 127 -18.90 -0.61 -13.00
N PHE A 128 -18.39 0.18 -12.04
CA PHE A 128 -17.14 0.92 -12.23
C PHE A 128 -15.93 -0.02 -12.40
N VAL A 129 -15.83 -1.09 -11.61
CA VAL A 129 -14.77 -2.08 -11.77
C VAL A 129 -14.90 -2.78 -13.14
N ALA A 130 -16.10 -3.17 -13.55
CA ALA A 130 -16.30 -3.81 -14.85
C ALA A 130 -15.91 -2.87 -16.01
N MET A 131 -16.22 -1.56 -15.91
CA MET A 131 -15.81 -0.57 -16.91
C MET A 131 -14.29 -0.40 -16.96
N VAL A 132 -13.59 -0.31 -15.81
CA VAL A 132 -12.13 -0.25 -15.76
C VAL A 132 -11.51 -1.50 -16.39
N VAL A 133 -12.01 -2.69 -16.01
CA VAL A 133 -11.53 -3.96 -16.55
C VAL A 133 -11.80 -4.05 -18.05
N ALA A 134 -12.98 -3.68 -18.52
CA ALA A 134 -13.33 -3.70 -19.94
C ALA A 134 -12.44 -2.73 -20.76
N ALA A 135 -12.25 -1.49 -20.28
CA ALA A 135 -11.38 -0.52 -20.94
C ALA A 135 -9.93 -1.02 -21.05
N GLY A 136 -9.42 -1.61 -19.95
CA GLY A 136 -8.08 -2.17 -19.97
C GLY A 136 -7.97 -3.42 -20.84
N ALA A 137 -8.99 -4.28 -20.87
CA ALA A 137 -9.02 -5.45 -21.77
C ALA A 137 -9.01 -5.02 -23.25
N VAL A 138 -9.76 -3.97 -23.60
CA VAL A 138 -9.72 -3.38 -24.95
C VAL A 138 -8.33 -2.82 -25.26
N SER A 139 -7.69 -2.14 -24.31
CA SER A 139 -6.34 -1.61 -24.47
C SER A 139 -5.29 -2.73 -24.64
N ALA A 140 -5.44 -3.83 -23.91
CA ALA A 140 -4.58 -5.03 -24.05
C ALA A 140 -4.80 -5.72 -25.39
N LEU A 141 -6.06 -5.96 -25.78
CA LEU A 141 -6.40 -6.57 -27.06
C LEU A 141 -5.85 -5.74 -28.23
N ARG A 142 -6.01 -4.41 -28.18
CA ARG A 142 -5.42 -3.51 -29.18
C ARG A 142 -3.90 -3.65 -29.25
N GLY A 143 -3.20 -3.76 -28.09
CA GLY A 143 -1.77 -4.00 -28.06
C GLY A 143 -1.37 -5.32 -28.74
N ILE A 144 -2.11 -6.40 -28.46
CA ILE A 144 -1.86 -7.72 -29.08
C ILE A 144 -2.11 -7.67 -30.60
N LEU A 145 -3.26 -7.13 -31.02
CA LEU A 145 -3.63 -7.04 -32.46
C LEU A 145 -2.67 -6.17 -33.28
N GLN A 146 -2.04 -5.18 -32.65
CA GLN A 146 -1.03 -4.33 -33.27
C GLN A 146 0.39 -4.90 -33.17
N HIS A 147 0.54 -6.17 -32.78
CA HIS A 147 1.81 -6.88 -32.65
C HIS A 147 2.85 -6.15 -31.78
N ARG A 148 2.39 -5.44 -30.74
CA ARG A 148 3.25 -4.79 -29.76
C ARG A 148 3.93 -5.85 -28.89
N GLY A 149 4.98 -5.47 -28.19
CA GLY A 149 5.73 -6.39 -27.32
C GLY A 149 4.82 -7.08 -26.28
N LEU A 150 4.61 -8.39 -26.39
CA LEU A 150 3.70 -9.15 -25.54
C LEU A 150 4.03 -8.97 -24.04
N ILE A 151 5.31 -8.95 -23.68
CA ILE A 151 5.75 -8.76 -22.30
C ILE A 151 5.29 -7.39 -21.75
N LEU A 152 5.37 -6.34 -22.57
CA LEU A 152 4.92 -5.00 -22.19
C LEU A 152 3.39 -4.95 -22.06
N VAL A 153 2.65 -5.62 -22.97
CA VAL A 153 1.18 -5.74 -22.86
C VAL A 153 0.80 -6.46 -21.58
N LEU A 154 1.44 -7.58 -21.26
CA LEU A 154 1.17 -8.33 -20.02
C LEU A 154 1.50 -7.53 -18.78
N ARG A 155 2.61 -6.79 -18.77
CA ARG A 155 2.97 -5.89 -17.68
C ARG A 155 1.94 -4.79 -17.47
N ASP A 156 1.47 -4.16 -18.54
CA ASP A 156 0.44 -3.13 -18.48
C ASP A 156 -0.92 -3.70 -18.05
N SER A 157 -1.16 -4.99 -18.32
CA SER A 157 -2.39 -5.69 -17.91
C SER A 157 -2.54 -5.85 -16.39
N ALA A 158 -1.52 -5.51 -15.60
CA ALA A 158 -1.64 -5.32 -14.15
C ALA A 158 -2.77 -4.33 -13.79
N LEU A 159 -2.97 -3.27 -14.59
CA LEU A 159 -4.05 -2.30 -14.43
C LEU A 159 -5.45 -2.93 -14.56
N VAL A 160 -5.56 -4.08 -15.23
CA VAL A 160 -6.82 -4.82 -15.43
C VAL A 160 -6.98 -5.94 -14.41
N ALA A 161 -5.91 -6.65 -14.10
CA ALA A 161 -5.95 -7.84 -13.26
C ALA A 161 -6.10 -7.48 -11.77
N TYR A 162 -5.34 -6.52 -11.27
CA TYR A 162 -5.32 -6.19 -9.84
C TYR A 162 -6.62 -5.59 -9.28
N PRO A 163 -7.50 -4.90 -10.04
CA PRO A 163 -8.85 -4.58 -9.59
C PRO A 163 -9.64 -5.76 -9.02
N LEU A 164 -9.33 -6.99 -9.43
CA LEU A 164 -9.97 -8.19 -8.89
C LEU A 164 -9.66 -8.41 -7.39
N PHE A 165 -8.56 -7.87 -6.85
CA PHE A 165 -8.29 -7.87 -5.41
C PHE A 165 -9.33 -7.09 -4.59
N LEU A 166 -10.09 -6.17 -5.20
CA LEU A 166 -11.24 -5.52 -4.55
C LEU A 166 -12.26 -6.56 -4.08
N TYR A 167 -12.58 -7.51 -4.93
CA TYR A 167 -13.52 -8.59 -4.57
C TYR A 167 -12.94 -9.46 -3.46
N VAL A 168 -11.62 -9.71 -3.47
CA VAL A 168 -10.92 -10.43 -2.40
C VAL A 168 -11.09 -9.70 -1.07
N GLY A 169 -10.79 -8.40 -1.03
CA GLY A 169 -10.93 -7.56 0.17
C GLY A 169 -12.38 -7.49 0.66
N HIS A 170 -13.35 -7.38 -0.25
CA HIS A 170 -14.77 -7.28 0.11
C HIS A 170 -15.33 -8.60 0.68
N HIS A 171 -14.88 -9.75 0.19
CA HIS A 171 -15.52 -11.03 0.51
C HIS A 171 -14.86 -11.82 1.63
N LEU A 172 -13.55 -11.70 1.83
CA LEU A 172 -12.85 -12.46 2.85
C LEU A 172 -13.03 -11.88 4.25
N PHE A 173 -13.16 -10.56 4.39
CA PHE A 173 -13.30 -9.92 5.70
C PHE A 173 -14.76 -9.75 6.12
N ARG A 174 -15.33 -10.83 6.68
CA ARG A 174 -16.75 -10.89 7.05
C ARG A 174 -17.04 -10.43 8.48
N SER A 175 -16.03 -10.27 9.30
CA SER A 175 -16.15 -9.95 10.72
C SER A 175 -15.10 -8.94 11.16
N TRP A 176 -15.37 -8.21 12.24
CA TRP A 176 -14.38 -7.32 12.85
C TRP A 176 -13.14 -8.06 13.36
N LEU A 177 -13.29 -9.34 13.70
CA LEU A 177 -12.14 -10.17 14.09
C LEU A 177 -11.21 -10.43 12.91
N SER A 178 -11.74 -10.70 11.73
CA SER A 178 -10.95 -10.85 10.49
C SER A 178 -10.20 -9.54 10.15
N ILE A 179 -10.85 -8.39 10.32
CA ILE A 179 -10.24 -7.07 10.10
C ILE A 179 -9.10 -6.83 11.09
N LYS A 180 -9.31 -7.14 12.37
CA LYS A 180 -8.25 -7.05 13.39
C LYS A 180 -7.06 -7.96 13.07
N ARG A 181 -7.32 -9.18 12.58
CA ARG A 181 -6.25 -10.10 12.14
C ARG A 181 -5.45 -9.49 11.01
N MET A 182 -6.11 -8.95 9.99
CA MET A 182 -5.42 -8.27 8.87
C MET A 182 -4.52 -7.15 9.38
N ALA A 183 -5.02 -6.29 10.27
CA ALA A 183 -4.22 -5.22 10.86
C ALA A 183 -3.00 -5.76 11.62
N VAL A 184 -3.15 -6.83 12.39
CA VAL A 184 -2.03 -7.45 13.13
C VAL A 184 -0.98 -8.00 12.16
N TRP A 185 -1.39 -8.74 11.12
CA TRP A 185 -0.46 -9.31 10.14
C TRP A 185 0.24 -8.20 9.33
N PHE A 186 -0.49 -7.16 8.96
CA PHE A 186 0.08 -6.00 8.27
C PHE A 186 1.10 -5.25 9.16
N LEU A 187 0.75 -4.95 10.41
CA LEU A 187 1.65 -4.27 11.35
C LEU A 187 2.89 -5.11 11.66
N LEU A 188 2.73 -6.44 11.78
CA LEU A 188 3.85 -7.35 11.99
C LEU A 188 4.80 -7.33 10.78
N GLY A 189 4.29 -7.47 9.56
CA GLY A 189 5.09 -7.41 8.34
C GLY A 189 5.79 -6.06 8.19
N THR A 190 5.06 -4.96 8.39
CA THR A 190 5.65 -3.61 8.32
C THR A 190 6.69 -3.38 9.42
N GLY A 191 6.48 -3.92 10.63
CA GLY A 191 7.50 -3.89 11.69
C GLY A 191 8.78 -4.63 11.29
N LEU A 192 8.64 -5.81 10.67
CA LEU A 192 9.78 -6.56 10.15
C LEU A 192 10.52 -5.80 9.05
N SER A 193 9.80 -5.09 8.17
CA SER A 193 10.44 -4.26 7.15
C SER A 193 11.29 -3.15 7.76
N VAL A 194 10.85 -2.53 8.85
CA VAL A 194 11.66 -1.51 9.56
C VAL A 194 12.91 -2.15 10.18
N LEU A 195 12.80 -3.34 10.76
CA LEU A 195 13.96 -4.06 11.30
C LEU A 195 14.95 -4.44 10.20
N ASN A 196 14.47 -4.88 9.03
CA ASN A 196 15.32 -5.13 7.86
C ASN A 196 16.06 -3.88 7.42
N GLY A 197 15.34 -2.75 7.28
CA GLY A 197 15.92 -1.46 6.91
C GLY A 197 16.94 -0.95 7.93
N LEU A 198 16.70 -1.16 9.23
CA LEU A 198 17.62 -0.79 10.28
C LEU A 198 18.88 -1.65 10.23
N ALA A 199 18.74 -2.97 10.10
CA ALA A 199 19.88 -3.90 9.98
C ALA A 199 20.74 -3.54 8.78
N TRP A 200 20.11 -3.25 7.66
CA TRP A 200 20.82 -2.81 6.46
C TRP A 200 21.50 -1.45 6.63
N PHE A 201 20.81 -0.46 7.21
CA PHE A 201 21.43 0.84 7.51
C PHE A 201 22.69 0.70 8.39
N LEU A 202 22.68 -0.22 9.35
CA LEU A 202 23.86 -0.52 10.18
C LEU A 202 25.01 -1.19 9.40
N ALA A 203 24.67 -2.03 8.41
CA ALA A 203 25.67 -2.72 7.59
C ALA A 203 26.21 -1.84 6.45
N ALA A 204 25.36 -0.98 5.85
CA ALA A 204 25.70 -0.16 4.69
C ALA A 204 25.03 1.22 4.76
N PRO A 205 25.48 2.12 5.64
CA PRO A 205 24.78 3.39 5.91
C PRO A 205 24.74 4.36 4.71
N GLN A 206 25.51 4.10 3.68
CA GLN A 206 25.58 4.96 2.49
C GLN A 206 24.53 4.63 1.43
N GLU A 207 23.76 3.55 1.59
CA GLU A 207 22.85 3.04 0.57
C GLU A 207 21.39 3.39 0.83
N ARG A 208 20.64 3.81 -0.20
CA ARG A 208 19.29 4.37 -0.11
C ARG A 208 18.18 3.46 -0.65
N ARG A 209 18.15 2.18 -0.30
CA ARG A 209 17.14 1.27 -0.90
C ARG A 209 15.80 1.19 -0.18
N PHE A 210 15.65 1.82 0.98
CA PHE A 210 14.46 1.67 1.82
C PHE A 210 13.22 2.47 1.37
N ILE A 211 13.34 3.24 0.30
CA ILE A 211 12.27 4.11 -0.23
C ILE A 211 10.96 3.35 -0.50
N TYR A 212 11.04 2.14 -1.04
CA TYR A 212 9.86 1.36 -1.44
C TYR A 212 8.98 0.90 -0.28
N TYR A 213 9.49 0.88 0.93
CA TYR A 213 8.77 0.46 2.14
C TYR A 213 7.95 1.60 2.76
N GLY A 214 8.29 2.84 2.44
CA GLY A 214 7.78 4.02 3.12
C GLY A 214 6.27 4.17 3.12
N THR A 215 5.58 3.81 2.03
CA THR A 215 4.11 3.92 1.96
C THR A 215 3.42 3.02 2.98
N TYR A 216 3.90 1.80 3.16
CA TYR A 216 3.34 0.87 4.15
C TYR A 216 3.63 1.34 5.57
N ILE A 217 4.83 1.86 5.81
CA ILE A 217 5.22 2.44 7.09
C ILE A 217 4.36 3.66 7.42
N LEU A 218 4.09 4.54 6.45
CA LEU A 218 3.20 5.69 6.61
C LEU A 218 1.78 5.24 6.99
N ILE A 219 1.22 4.26 6.30
CA ILE A 219 -0.11 3.70 6.59
C ILE A 219 -0.14 3.09 7.99
N ALA A 220 0.89 2.34 8.38
CA ALA A 220 1.01 1.75 9.70
C ALA A 220 1.11 2.80 10.80
N LEU A 221 1.88 3.87 10.59
CA LEU A 221 2.03 4.99 11.51
C LEU A 221 0.71 5.74 11.71
N VAL A 222 0.07 6.18 10.62
CA VAL A 222 -1.23 6.87 10.67
C VAL A 222 -2.29 5.98 11.31
N GLY A 223 -2.36 4.71 10.92
CA GLY A 223 -3.27 3.72 11.51
C GLY A 223 -3.04 3.53 13.02
N THR A 224 -1.78 3.52 13.46
CA THR A 224 -1.41 3.43 14.87
C THR A 224 -1.91 4.65 15.66
N PHE A 225 -1.73 5.87 15.13
CA PHE A 225 -2.24 7.08 15.79
C PHE A 225 -3.76 7.12 15.86
N VAL A 226 -4.46 6.75 14.78
CA VAL A 226 -5.94 6.68 14.78
C VAL A 226 -6.42 5.61 15.77
N ALA A 227 -5.77 4.44 15.80
CA ALA A 227 -6.10 3.36 16.72
C ALA A 227 -5.85 3.76 18.19
N MET A 228 -4.77 4.48 18.48
CA MET A 228 -4.48 5.03 19.79
C MET A 228 -5.51 6.06 20.22
N ALA A 229 -5.81 7.06 19.37
CA ALA A 229 -6.77 8.12 19.64
C ALA A 229 -8.17 7.57 19.94
N ASN A 230 -8.52 6.42 19.35
CA ASN A 230 -9.81 5.75 19.54
C ASN A 230 -9.80 4.61 20.57
N GLY A 231 -8.69 4.41 21.29
CA GLY A 231 -8.58 3.38 22.33
C GLY A 231 -8.59 1.95 21.81
N LEU A 232 -8.30 1.73 20.53
CA LEU A 232 -8.19 0.39 19.93
C LEU A 232 -6.88 -0.30 20.31
N LEU A 233 -5.85 0.48 20.64
CA LEU A 233 -4.55 0.01 21.11
C LEU A 233 -4.26 0.53 22.52
N ARG A 234 -3.58 -0.29 23.32
CA ARG A 234 -3.05 0.15 24.62
C ARG A 234 -1.99 1.24 24.39
N PRO A 235 -1.96 2.31 25.20
CA PRO A 235 -1.03 3.43 24.97
C PRO A 235 0.43 3.00 24.85
N ARG A 236 0.92 2.10 25.69
CA ARG A 236 2.30 1.57 25.63
C ARG A 236 2.60 0.93 24.27
N THR A 237 1.72 0.03 23.81
CA THR A 237 1.87 -0.64 22.51
C THR A 237 1.82 0.36 21.36
N ALA A 238 0.91 1.33 21.42
CA ALA A 238 0.78 2.35 20.39
C ALA A 238 2.05 3.21 20.28
N TRP A 239 2.65 3.59 21.42
CA TRP A 239 3.90 4.35 21.44
C TRP A 239 5.10 3.56 20.90
N MET A 240 5.22 2.30 21.26
CA MET A 240 6.27 1.42 20.72
C MET A 240 6.15 1.30 19.20
N LEU A 241 4.94 1.08 18.68
CA LEU A 241 4.69 1.00 17.24
C LEU A 241 4.93 2.33 16.54
N ALA A 242 4.48 3.46 17.13
CA ALA A 242 4.71 4.78 16.57
C ALA A 242 6.20 5.11 16.49
N GLY A 243 6.97 4.84 17.54
CA GLY A 243 8.44 4.99 17.54
C GLY A 243 9.12 4.15 16.47
N LEU A 244 8.73 2.87 16.37
CA LEU A 244 9.25 1.97 15.34
C LEU A 244 8.95 2.49 13.92
N PHE A 245 7.72 2.91 13.65
CA PHE A 245 7.34 3.38 12.31
C PHE A 245 7.87 4.78 12.00
N CYS A 246 8.06 5.66 12.99
CA CYS A 246 8.78 6.92 12.80
C CYS A 246 10.23 6.67 12.39
N LEU A 247 10.93 5.73 13.06
CA LEU A 247 12.27 5.31 12.67
C LEU A 247 12.28 4.77 11.24
N GLY A 248 11.33 3.88 10.91
CA GLY A 248 11.21 3.34 9.57
C GLY A 248 10.96 4.40 8.50
N LEU A 249 10.14 5.43 8.80
CA LEU A 249 9.86 6.52 7.88
C LEU A 249 11.11 7.40 7.66
N ALA A 250 11.89 7.64 8.71
CA ALA A 250 13.18 8.33 8.62
C ALA A 250 14.16 7.54 7.74
N LEU A 251 14.29 6.22 7.94
CA LEU A 251 15.13 5.35 7.11
C LEU A 251 14.66 5.31 5.63
N ALA A 252 13.34 5.38 5.39
CA ALA A 252 12.80 5.39 4.04
C ALA A 252 13.15 6.64 3.25
N ASN A 253 13.36 7.78 3.93
CA ASN A 253 13.79 9.06 3.37
C ASN A 253 13.09 9.47 2.06
N ALA A 254 11.78 9.23 1.96
CA ALA A 254 11.00 9.53 0.76
C ALA A 254 10.24 10.85 0.92
N ARG A 255 10.60 11.87 0.14
CA ARG A 255 10.06 13.25 0.18
C ARG A 255 8.52 13.28 0.18
N THR A 256 7.91 12.52 -0.72
CA THR A 256 6.44 12.42 -0.86
C THR A 256 5.76 11.99 0.46
N LEU A 257 6.42 11.14 1.25
CA LEU A 257 5.85 10.64 2.49
C LEU A 257 5.92 11.66 3.63
N PHE A 258 6.97 12.50 3.65
CA PHE A 258 7.08 13.59 4.62
C PHE A 258 6.03 14.67 4.39
N VAL A 259 5.64 14.91 3.14
CA VAL A 259 4.52 15.83 2.81
C VAL A 259 3.17 15.19 3.14
N ALA A 260 3.00 13.90 2.86
CA ALA A 260 1.75 13.18 3.13
C ALA A 260 1.47 13.03 4.63
N LEU A 261 2.50 12.83 5.45
CA LEU A 261 2.35 12.54 6.88
C LEU A 261 1.56 13.62 7.65
N PRO A 262 1.93 14.92 7.62
CA PRO A 262 1.19 15.95 8.35
C PRO A 262 -0.25 16.08 7.86
N ILE A 263 -0.51 15.97 6.55
CA ILE A 263 -1.84 16.04 5.95
C ILE A 263 -2.72 14.90 6.50
N LEU A 264 -2.20 13.69 6.49
CA LEU A 264 -2.93 12.51 6.95
C LEU A 264 -3.11 12.48 8.48
N LEU A 265 -2.14 12.99 9.24
CA LEU A 265 -2.28 13.12 10.68
C LEU A 265 -3.35 14.15 11.05
N VAL A 266 -3.35 15.31 10.42
CA VAL A 266 -4.40 16.32 10.62
C VAL A 266 -5.76 15.78 10.24
N ALA A 267 -5.89 15.13 9.06
CA ALA A 267 -7.13 14.48 8.65
C ALA A 267 -7.58 13.39 9.63
N GLY A 268 -6.65 12.57 10.14
CA GLY A 268 -6.93 11.53 11.12
C GLY A 268 -7.35 12.07 12.48
N LEU A 269 -6.71 13.15 12.94
CA LEU A 269 -7.08 13.85 14.18
C LEU A 269 -8.46 14.52 14.05
N CYS A 270 -8.74 15.16 12.91
CA CYS A 270 -10.06 15.72 12.62
C CYS A 270 -11.13 14.62 12.61
N ALA A 271 -10.89 13.52 11.92
CA ALA A 271 -11.79 12.38 11.88
C ALA A 271 -12.02 11.76 13.28
N GLY A 272 -10.96 11.57 14.06
CA GLY A 272 -11.04 11.09 15.44
C GLY A 272 -11.74 12.10 16.38
N GLY A 273 -11.48 13.38 16.19
CA GLY A 273 -12.09 14.47 16.98
C GLY A 273 -13.58 14.67 16.69
N ILE A 274 -13.99 14.52 15.43
CA ILE A 274 -15.41 14.54 15.04
C ILE A 274 -16.12 13.32 15.66
N ALA A 275 -15.49 12.15 15.64
CA ALA A 275 -16.03 10.93 16.24
C ALA A 275 -16.21 11.01 17.75
N ARG A 276 -15.45 11.89 18.41
CA ARG A 276 -15.50 12.09 19.86
C ARG A 276 -15.60 13.58 20.22
N ARG A 277 -16.70 14.24 19.94
CA ARG A 277 -16.95 15.61 20.45
C ARG A 277 -16.66 15.78 21.96
N LYS A 278 -16.64 14.68 22.75
CA LYS A 278 -16.22 14.61 24.15
C LYS A 278 -14.73 14.36 24.38
N SER A 279 -13.96 13.89 23.40
CA SER A 279 -12.60 13.32 23.59
C SER A 279 -11.45 14.28 23.26
N LEU A 280 -11.62 15.28 22.38
CA LEU A 280 -10.59 16.33 22.20
C LEU A 280 -10.34 17.16 23.47
N ARG A 281 -11.29 17.14 24.43
CA ARG A 281 -11.11 17.70 25.77
C ARG A 281 -10.38 16.77 26.75
N HIS A 282 -9.99 15.55 26.33
CA HIS A 282 -9.22 14.68 27.22
C HIS A 282 -7.74 15.13 27.20
N PRO A 283 -7.23 15.71 28.30
CA PRO A 283 -5.85 16.21 28.37
C PRO A 283 -4.83 15.12 28.02
N LYS A 284 -5.18 13.84 28.22
CA LYS A 284 -4.32 12.70 27.89
C LYS A 284 -3.98 12.54 26.40
N VAL A 285 -4.85 12.90 25.47
CA VAL A 285 -4.54 12.79 24.03
C VAL A 285 -3.55 13.88 23.62
N LEU A 286 -3.80 15.10 24.06
CA LEU A 286 -2.91 16.24 23.77
C LEU A 286 -1.54 16.05 24.45
N THR A 287 -1.52 15.68 25.75
CA THR A 287 -0.25 15.41 26.45
C THR A 287 0.52 14.26 25.84
N THR A 288 -0.20 13.25 25.32
CA THR A 288 0.42 12.12 24.65
C THR A 288 1.03 12.52 23.31
N LEU A 289 0.34 13.34 22.50
CA LEU A 289 0.87 13.88 21.24
C LEU A 289 2.10 14.78 21.49
N VAL A 290 2.01 15.67 22.49
CA VAL A 290 3.15 16.53 22.89
C VAL A 290 4.34 15.68 23.35
N ALA A 291 4.11 14.69 24.21
CA ALA A 291 5.17 13.79 24.69
C ALA A 291 5.83 13.00 23.54
N ALA A 292 5.05 12.56 22.53
CA ALA A 292 5.61 11.91 21.34
C ALA A 292 6.45 12.87 20.51
N THR A 293 5.94 14.05 20.25
CA THR A 293 6.67 15.07 19.48
C THR A 293 7.99 15.40 20.17
N VAL A 294 7.96 15.55 21.50
CA VAL A 294 9.16 15.79 22.30
C VAL A 294 10.11 14.60 22.27
N LEU A 295 9.60 13.37 22.42
CA LEU A 295 10.44 12.16 22.37
C LEU A 295 11.06 11.95 20.98
N ILE A 296 10.26 12.12 19.91
CA ILE A 296 10.77 12.03 18.52
C ILE A 296 11.80 13.12 18.29
N GLY A 297 11.53 14.36 18.73
CA GLY A 297 12.48 15.46 18.65
C GLY A 297 13.78 15.17 19.39
N ALA A 298 13.69 14.64 20.62
CA ALA A 298 14.87 14.29 21.42
C ALA A 298 15.69 13.16 20.79
N LEU A 299 15.04 12.11 20.28
CA LEU A 299 15.71 11.00 19.58
C LEU A 299 16.36 11.49 18.27
N THR A 300 15.68 12.38 17.55
CA THR A 300 16.23 13.01 16.34
C THR A 300 17.47 13.85 16.70
N ILE A 301 17.40 14.67 17.76
CA ILE A 301 18.55 15.46 18.20
C ILE A 301 19.72 14.57 18.64
N LEU A 302 19.44 13.48 19.36
CA LEU A 302 20.48 12.52 19.78
C LEU A 302 21.12 11.83 18.57
N PHE A 303 20.31 11.42 17.58
CA PHE A 303 20.80 10.86 16.34
C PHE A 303 21.65 11.86 15.55
N LEU A 304 21.21 13.10 15.41
CA LEU A 304 21.93 14.17 14.73
C LEU A 304 23.25 14.58 15.42
N ARG A 305 23.46 14.19 16.67
CA ARG A 305 24.74 14.38 17.38
C ARG A 305 25.80 13.34 17.00
N THR A 306 25.40 12.22 16.41
CA THR A 306 26.35 11.23 15.85
C THR A 306 26.86 11.68 14.48
N ASP A 307 28.07 11.29 14.10
CA ASP A 307 28.64 11.63 12.78
C ASP A 307 27.77 11.07 11.66
N THR A 308 27.34 9.81 11.79
CA THR A 308 26.40 9.16 10.86
C THR A 308 25.07 9.92 10.74
N GLY A 309 24.57 10.45 11.86
CA GLY A 309 23.35 11.23 11.88
C GLY A 309 23.50 12.60 11.22
N ARG A 310 24.64 13.24 11.38
CA ARG A 310 24.95 14.52 10.70
C ARG A 310 25.07 14.34 9.20
N ASP A 311 25.86 13.37 8.74
CA ASP A 311 25.99 13.03 7.33
C ASP A 311 24.64 12.67 6.69
N PHE A 312 23.80 11.92 7.41
CA PHE A 312 22.44 11.61 6.98
C PHE A 312 21.56 12.85 6.87
N ALA A 313 21.62 13.74 7.86
CA ALA A 313 20.83 14.97 7.89
C ALA A 313 21.27 15.94 6.79
N GLU A 314 22.59 16.10 6.57
CA GLU A 314 23.11 16.96 5.50
C GLU A 314 22.65 16.48 4.13
N ARG A 315 22.80 15.18 3.84
CA ARG A 315 22.34 14.59 2.57
C ARG A 315 20.82 14.71 2.43
N SER A 316 20.07 14.41 3.49
CA SER A 316 18.60 14.49 3.47
C SER A 316 18.10 15.93 3.33
N SER A 317 18.76 16.90 3.99
CA SER A 317 18.43 18.32 3.87
C SER A 317 18.77 18.88 2.48
N GLN A 318 19.91 18.50 1.92
CA GLN A 318 20.28 18.86 0.54
C GLN A 318 19.27 18.31 -0.47
N GLU A 319 18.80 17.05 -0.27
CA GLU A 319 17.78 16.46 -1.14
C GLU A 319 16.40 17.07 -0.98
N LEU A 320 16.01 17.42 0.26
CA LEU A 320 14.76 18.14 0.50
C LEU A 320 14.83 19.55 -0.06
N ALA A 321 15.94 20.25 0.18
CA ALA A 321 16.16 21.60 -0.34
C ALA A 321 16.18 21.62 -1.87
N SER A 322 16.93 20.71 -2.50
CA SER A 322 16.97 20.62 -3.98
C SER A 322 15.58 20.30 -4.56
N GLY A 323 14.82 19.43 -3.93
CA GLY A 323 13.49 19.08 -4.42
C GLY A 323 12.39 20.10 -4.17
N VAL A 324 12.54 20.99 -3.18
CA VAL A 324 11.52 21.99 -2.81
C VAL A 324 11.93 23.41 -3.23
N LEU A 325 13.20 23.78 -3.00
CA LEU A 325 13.69 25.14 -3.24
C LEU A 325 14.40 25.30 -4.59
N HIS A 326 15.00 24.23 -5.10
CA HIS A 326 15.74 24.20 -6.37
C HIS A 326 15.20 23.09 -7.28
N SER A 327 13.87 23.02 -7.42
CA SER A 327 13.19 21.98 -8.22
C SER A 327 13.62 21.98 -9.69
N GLU A 328 14.10 23.13 -10.19
CA GLU A 328 14.63 23.26 -11.56
C GLU A 328 15.98 22.56 -11.74
N GLU A 329 16.73 22.32 -10.67
CA GLU A 329 18.03 21.65 -10.69
C GLU A 329 17.94 20.17 -10.28
N ASP A 330 16.82 19.73 -9.67
CA ASP A 330 16.62 18.34 -9.25
C ASP A 330 16.32 17.44 -10.45
N ALA A 331 17.28 16.61 -10.84
CA ALA A 331 17.15 15.68 -11.98
C ALA A 331 15.92 14.74 -11.86
N ASN A 332 15.52 14.32 -10.64
CA ASN A 332 14.33 13.49 -10.44
C ASN A 332 13.04 14.28 -10.67
N TRP A 333 13.02 15.55 -10.31
CA TRP A 333 11.87 16.42 -10.54
C TRP A 333 11.75 16.79 -12.02
N GLN A 334 12.86 17.15 -12.65
CA GLN A 334 12.92 17.40 -14.09
C GLN A 334 12.45 16.17 -14.89
N PHE A 335 12.98 14.98 -14.55
CA PHE A 335 12.51 13.73 -15.13
C PHE A 335 10.98 13.58 -15.05
N ARG A 336 10.38 13.82 -13.87
CA ARG A 336 8.91 13.74 -13.71
C ARG A 336 8.16 14.74 -14.54
N LEU A 337 8.61 15.99 -14.60
CA LEU A 337 7.96 17.03 -15.39
C LEU A 337 7.95 16.68 -16.89
N TYR A 338 9.08 16.20 -17.42
CA TYR A 338 9.17 15.77 -18.81
C TYR A 338 8.30 14.54 -19.07
N ALA A 339 8.36 13.56 -18.17
CA ALA A 339 7.52 12.38 -18.27
C ALA A 339 6.02 12.72 -18.19
N TRP A 340 5.62 13.67 -17.34
CA TRP A 340 4.22 14.11 -17.26
C TRP A 340 3.78 14.88 -18.51
N LYS A 341 4.63 15.75 -19.07
CA LYS A 341 4.36 16.42 -20.34
C LYS A 341 4.18 15.42 -21.47
N GLU A 342 5.06 14.42 -21.56
CA GLU A 342 4.96 13.38 -22.59
C GLU A 342 3.70 12.51 -22.39
N ALA A 343 3.38 12.11 -21.16
CA ALA A 343 2.15 11.36 -20.89
C ALA A 343 0.89 12.17 -21.27
N TRP A 344 0.90 13.47 -21.00
CA TRP A 344 -0.18 14.37 -21.38
C TRP A 344 -0.30 14.53 -22.92
N ARG A 345 0.81 14.72 -23.62
CA ARG A 345 0.85 14.78 -25.09
C ARG A 345 0.26 13.50 -25.72
N ARG A 346 0.64 12.33 -25.21
CA ARG A 346 0.09 11.04 -25.69
C ARG A 346 -1.41 10.92 -25.40
N PHE A 347 -1.87 11.44 -24.27
CA PHE A 347 -3.29 11.52 -23.98
C PHE A 347 -4.04 12.42 -24.96
N GLU A 348 -3.49 13.59 -25.31
CA GLU A 348 -4.12 14.51 -26.29
C GLU A 348 -4.26 13.87 -27.68
N GLU A 349 -3.36 12.97 -28.07
CA GLU A 349 -3.47 12.22 -29.32
C GLU A 349 -4.59 11.17 -29.30
N TYR A 350 -4.85 10.56 -28.14
CA TYR A 350 -5.85 9.49 -28.01
C TYR A 350 -6.74 9.69 -26.78
N PRO A 351 -7.52 10.78 -26.68
CA PRO A 351 -8.16 11.17 -25.43
C PRO A 351 -9.26 10.21 -24.96
N LEU A 352 -9.97 9.55 -25.86
CA LEU A 352 -11.07 8.66 -25.47
C LEU A 352 -10.62 7.28 -25.02
N ALA A 353 -9.83 6.58 -25.83
CA ALA A 353 -9.47 5.18 -25.61
C ALA A 353 -8.00 4.99 -25.19
N GLY A 354 -7.24 6.07 -25.08
CA GLY A 354 -5.82 6.04 -24.81
C GLY A 354 -4.99 5.46 -25.94
N GLU A 355 -3.69 5.46 -25.77
CA GLU A 355 -2.71 4.89 -26.69
C GLU A 355 -2.80 3.34 -26.74
N GLY A 356 -3.27 2.70 -25.65
CA GLY A 356 -3.31 1.26 -25.47
C GLY A 356 -2.07 0.69 -24.77
N TYR A 357 -2.02 -0.62 -24.60
CA TYR A 357 -0.94 -1.30 -23.90
C TYR A 357 0.21 -1.74 -24.83
N GLY A 358 1.37 -1.98 -24.22
CA GLY A 358 2.52 -2.56 -24.91
C GLY A 358 3.35 -1.53 -25.71
N ILE A 359 3.14 -0.24 -25.54
CA ILE A 359 3.96 0.79 -26.12
C ILE A 359 5.02 1.24 -25.10
N PRO A 360 6.32 1.22 -25.47
CA PRO A 360 7.38 1.74 -24.62
C PRO A 360 7.16 3.23 -24.35
N PHE A 361 7.39 3.63 -23.10
CA PHE A 361 7.34 5.03 -22.72
C PHE A 361 8.74 5.63 -22.88
N VAL A 362 8.97 6.30 -23.99
CA VAL A 362 10.27 6.91 -24.34
C VAL A 362 10.08 8.41 -24.51
N PHE A 363 11.02 9.22 -24.02
CA PHE A 363 11.09 10.65 -24.25
C PHE A 363 12.54 11.13 -24.33
N GLU A 364 12.76 12.26 -25.02
CA GLU A 364 14.07 12.68 -25.56
C GLU A 364 15.18 12.94 -24.52
N MET A 365 14.84 13.15 -23.25
CA MET A 365 15.80 13.63 -22.24
C MET A 365 16.73 12.59 -21.64
N LEU A 366 16.44 11.31 -21.80
CA LEU A 366 17.26 10.27 -21.19
C LEU A 366 17.41 9.09 -22.15
N PRO A 367 18.64 8.80 -22.61
CA PRO A 367 18.95 7.53 -23.26
C PRO A 367 18.93 6.44 -22.19
N ILE A 368 17.73 6.11 -21.71
CA ILE A 368 17.56 5.04 -20.75
C ILE A 368 16.95 3.88 -21.53
N ASP A 369 17.71 2.81 -21.65
CA ASP A 369 17.28 1.52 -22.21
C ASP A 369 16.11 0.90 -21.44
N ASN A 370 15.68 1.52 -20.38
CA ASN A 370 14.68 1.05 -19.45
C ASN A 370 13.45 1.93 -19.50
N ASP A 371 12.37 1.43 -20.05
CA ASP A 371 11.02 1.98 -20.10
C ASP A 371 10.65 2.87 -18.87
N PRO A 372 11.04 4.14 -18.86
CA PRO A 372 10.78 5.05 -17.75
C PRO A 372 9.30 5.36 -17.75
N ARG A 373 8.60 4.98 -16.68
CA ARG A 373 7.19 5.32 -16.52
C ARG A 373 7.03 6.74 -15.96
N PRO A 374 5.91 7.42 -16.21
CA PRO A 374 5.71 8.82 -15.80
C PRO A 374 5.70 9.04 -14.28
N HIS A 375 5.84 8.00 -13.46
CA HIS A 375 5.74 8.10 -11.99
C HIS A 375 4.51 8.88 -11.52
N ASN A 376 3.40 8.70 -12.23
CA ASN A 376 2.07 9.21 -11.89
C ASN A 376 1.04 8.23 -12.43
N THR A 377 0.45 7.46 -11.52
CA THR A 377 -0.52 6.40 -11.87
C THR A 377 -1.75 6.94 -12.60
N PHE A 378 -2.22 8.11 -12.22
CA PHE A 378 -3.42 8.69 -12.83
C PHE A 378 -3.16 9.10 -14.28
N LEU A 379 -2.01 9.71 -14.55
CA LEU A 379 -1.57 9.98 -15.91
C LEU A 379 -1.33 8.68 -16.69
N THR A 380 -0.78 7.65 -16.05
CA THR A 380 -0.58 6.35 -16.71
C THR A 380 -1.91 5.76 -17.17
N VAL A 381 -2.92 5.74 -16.33
CA VAL A 381 -4.26 5.26 -16.72
C VAL A 381 -4.83 6.14 -17.83
N LEU A 382 -4.66 7.45 -17.72
CA LEU A 382 -5.21 8.42 -18.67
C LEU A 382 -4.61 8.25 -20.07
N TYR A 383 -3.29 8.19 -20.24
CA TYR A 383 -2.71 8.04 -21.58
C TYR A 383 -2.84 6.62 -22.13
N LYS A 384 -2.86 5.58 -21.29
CA LYS A 384 -2.98 4.19 -21.74
C LYS A 384 -4.42 3.76 -22.05
N MET A 385 -5.40 4.23 -21.27
CA MET A 385 -6.80 3.78 -21.35
C MET A 385 -7.76 4.92 -21.71
N GLY A 386 -7.28 6.15 -21.83
CA GLY A 386 -8.08 7.34 -22.10
C GLY A 386 -9.12 7.64 -21.03
N LEU A 387 -10.06 8.51 -21.37
CA LEU A 387 -11.19 8.85 -20.49
C LEU A 387 -12.08 7.65 -20.20
N ILE A 388 -12.21 6.70 -21.13
CA ILE A 388 -13.05 5.49 -20.96
C ILE A 388 -12.54 4.64 -19.79
N GLY A 389 -11.24 4.58 -19.54
CA GLY A 389 -10.66 3.89 -18.40
C GLY A 389 -10.52 4.77 -17.17
N PHE A 390 -10.14 6.03 -17.35
CA PHE A 390 -9.85 6.96 -16.25
C PHE A 390 -11.11 7.39 -15.47
N LEU A 391 -12.19 7.75 -16.17
CA LEU A 391 -13.41 8.23 -15.51
C LEU A 391 -14.05 7.17 -14.60
N PRO A 392 -14.22 5.89 -15.02
CA PRO A 392 -14.71 4.87 -14.11
C PRO A 392 -13.82 4.65 -12.89
N LEU A 393 -12.50 4.71 -13.03
CA LEU A 393 -11.57 4.64 -11.91
C LEU A 393 -11.78 5.81 -10.94
N LEU A 394 -11.85 7.03 -11.47
CA LEU A 394 -12.09 8.24 -10.67
C LEU A 394 -13.45 8.15 -9.94
N LEU A 395 -14.52 7.76 -10.64
CA LEU A 395 -15.85 7.60 -10.06
C LEU A 395 -15.87 6.51 -8.99
N LEU A 396 -15.12 5.41 -9.16
CA LEU A 396 -14.98 4.38 -8.14
C LEU A 396 -14.32 4.93 -6.87
N LEU A 397 -13.26 5.74 -7.00
CA LEU A 397 -12.59 6.37 -5.86
C LEU A 397 -13.49 7.40 -5.17
N VAL A 398 -14.14 8.26 -5.94
CA VAL A 398 -15.11 9.23 -5.40
C VAL A 398 -16.23 8.51 -4.66
N HIS A 399 -16.81 7.47 -5.27
CA HIS A 399 -17.84 6.65 -4.63
C HIS A 399 -17.35 6.00 -3.33
N PHE A 400 -16.12 5.50 -3.33
CA PHE A 400 -15.51 4.94 -2.12
C PHE A 400 -15.42 5.98 -1.00
N PHE A 401 -14.78 7.12 -1.25
CA PHE A 401 -14.59 8.15 -0.23
C PHE A 401 -15.94 8.69 0.26
N TRP A 402 -16.88 8.92 -0.64
CA TRP A 402 -18.22 9.38 -0.30
C TRP A 402 -18.98 8.37 0.56
N SER A 403 -19.02 7.11 0.15
CA SER A 403 -19.77 6.07 0.86
C SER A 403 -19.12 5.73 2.21
N ALA A 404 -17.81 5.60 2.26
CA ALA A 404 -17.08 5.26 3.48
C ALA A 404 -17.09 6.41 4.49
N ALA A 405 -16.80 7.65 4.06
CA ALA A 405 -16.88 8.82 4.93
C ALA A 405 -18.32 9.07 5.40
N GLY A 406 -19.30 8.93 4.51
CA GLY A 406 -20.72 9.04 4.87
C GLY A 406 -21.15 8.00 5.90
N ALA A 407 -20.74 6.73 5.75
CA ALA A 407 -21.01 5.69 6.74
C ALA A 407 -20.30 5.99 8.06
N ALA A 408 -19.05 6.43 8.03
CA ALA A 408 -18.31 6.82 9.22
C ALA A 408 -19.00 7.98 9.95
N TYR A 409 -19.39 9.02 9.22
CA TYR A 409 -20.07 10.19 9.80
C TYR A 409 -21.44 9.86 10.41
N ARG A 410 -22.24 9.02 9.75
CA ARG A 410 -23.55 8.58 10.29
C ARG A 410 -23.44 7.73 11.54
N ASN A 411 -22.28 7.14 11.83
CA ASN A 411 -22.08 6.15 12.88
C ASN A 411 -20.99 6.54 13.88
N LEU A 412 -20.79 7.83 14.15
CA LEU A 412 -19.73 8.36 15.00
C LEU A 412 -19.68 7.79 16.42
N GLU A 413 -20.83 7.34 16.94
CA GLU A 413 -20.91 6.72 18.27
C GLU A 413 -20.43 5.26 18.30
N ASN A 414 -20.32 4.61 17.14
CA ASN A 414 -19.84 3.25 17.04
C ASN A 414 -18.29 3.21 17.10
N PRO A 415 -17.68 2.60 18.14
CA PRO A 415 -16.22 2.57 18.27
C PRO A 415 -15.51 1.87 17.11
N ARG A 416 -16.25 1.05 16.32
CA ARG A 416 -15.70 0.34 15.16
C ARG A 416 -15.49 1.25 13.95
N VAL A 417 -16.07 2.44 13.95
CA VAL A 417 -15.84 3.48 12.92
C VAL A 417 -14.37 3.87 12.83
N ALA A 418 -13.62 3.78 13.92
CA ALA A 418 -12.19 4.02 13.91
C ALA A 418 -11.43 3.13 12.90
N TRP A 419 -11.84 1.86 12.74
CA TRP A 419 -11.27 0.97 11.73
C TRP A 419 -11.56 1.46 10.30
N LEU A 420 -12.76 1.97 10.07
CA LEU A 420 -13.14 2.53 8.77
C LEU A 420 -12.31 3.78 8.45
N TRP A 421 -12.08 4.66 9.43
CA TRP A 421 -11.19 5.81 9.27
C TRP A 421 -9.76 5.42 8.94
N ILE A 422 -9.21 4.36 9.56
CA ILE A 422 -7.87 3.83 9.21
C ILE A 422 -7.82 3.46 7.73
N VAL A 423 -8.85 2.78 7.21
CA VAL A 423 -8.89 2.40 5.80
C VAL A 423 -9.06 3.61 4.87
N ILE A 424 -9.92 4.59 5.23
CA ILE A 424 -10.08 5.82 4.46
C ILE A 424 -8.75 6.57 4.34
N LEU A 425 -8.02 6.72 5.45
CA LEU A 425 -6.72 7.41 5.46
C LEU A 425 -5.63 6.62 4.73
N ALA A 426 -5.64 5.29 4.82
CA ALA A 426 -4.75 4.45 4.04
C ALA A 426 -5.00 4.61 2.53
N MET A 427 -6.27 4.65 2.11
CA MET A 427 -6.64 4.92 0.71
C MET A 427 -6.23 6.33 0.26
N ALA A 428 -6.39 7.34 1.12
CA ALA A 428 -5.92 8.70 0.85
C ALA A 428 -4.38 8.73 0.70
N ALA A 429 -3.65 8.01 1.56
CA ALA A 429 -2.19 7.86 1.45
C ALA A 429 -1.78 7.24 0.11
N PHE A 430 -2.44 6.17 -0.31
CA PHE A 430 -2.19 5.54 -1.60
C PHE A 430 -2.51 6.48 -2.78
N CYS A 431 -3.64 7.16 -2.76
CA CYS A 431 -3.99 8.10 -3.82
C CYS A 431 -2.96 9.24 -3.91
N PHE A 432 -2.56 9.80 -2.77
CA PHE A 432 -1.51 10.81 -2.72
C PHE A 432 -0.18 10.30 -3.26
N TYR A 433 0.24 9.10 -2.84
CA TYR A 433 1.45 8.46 -3.36
C TYR A 433 1.38 8.25 -4.88
N GLY A 434 0.23 7.83 -5.40
CA GLY A 434 -0.02 7.58 -6.81
C GLY A 434 0.04 8.82 -7.71
N THR A 435 -0.06 10.05 -7.14
CA THR A 435 0.12 11.29 -7.93
C THR A 435 1.57 11.54 -8.32
N ALA A 436 2.53 10.94 -7.64
CA ALA A 436 3.95 11.15 -7.84
C ALA A 436 4.75 9.84 -7.98
N ASN A 437 4.08 8.69 -8.04
CA ASN A 437 4.71 7.37 -8.12
C ASN A 437 3.80 6.35 -8.82
N LEU A 438 4.37 5.17 -9.11
CA LEU A 438 3.65 4.02 -9.63
C LEU A 438 2.87 3.35 -8.49
N LEU A 439 1.55 3.31 -8.57
CA LEU A 439 0.67 2.68 -7.60
C LEU A 439 -0.01 1.43 -8.19
N LEU A 440 -0.85 1.62 -9.20
CA LEU A 440 -1.70 0.55 -9.75
C LEU A 440 -0.94 -0.43 -10.66
N GLU A 441 0.24 -0.06 -11.10
CA GLU A 441 1.13 -0.88 -11.93
C GLU A 441 2.12 -1.69 -11.09
N SER A 442 2.26 -1.36 -9.81
CA SER A 442 3.21 -2.02 -8.90
C SER A 442 2.50 -3.14 -8.14
N PRO A 443 2.87 -4.42 -8.33
CA PRO A 443 2.20 -5.56 -7.72
C PRO A 443 1.99 -5.45 -6.21
N PHE A 444 3.00 -4.96 -5.47
CA PHE A 444 2.91 -4.81 -4.01
C PHE A 444 1.96 -3.68 -3.58
N LEU A 445 1.94 -2.55 -4.28
CA LEU A 445 1.06 -1.41 -3.92
C LEU A 445 -0.37 -1.66 -4.40
N ALA A 446 -0.53 -2.09 -5.66
CA ALA A 446 -1.83 -2.30 -6.27
C ALA A 446 -2.64 -3.38 -5.54
N SER A 447 -2.03 -4.49 -5.16
CA SER A 447 -2.73 -5.58 -4.45
C SER A 447 -3.34 -5.09 -3.14
N LEU A 448 -2.58 -4.39 -2.31
CA LEU A 448 -3.08 -3.86 -1.03
C LEU A 448 -4.07 -2.72 -1.24
N PHE A 449 -3.83 -1.84 -2.21
CA PHE A 449 -4.76 -0.77 -2.58
C PHE A 449 -6.16 -1.32 -2.90
N TRP A 450 -6.25 -2.31 -3.78
CA TRP A 450 -7.52 -2.90 -4.19
C TRP A 450 -8.17 -3.73 -3.07
N VAL A 451 -7.37 -4.45 -2.28
CA VAL A 451 -7.87 -5.16 -1.07
C VAL A 451 -8.50 -4.16 -0.09
N LEU A 452 -7.83 -3.04 0.19
CA LEU A 452 -8.35 -2.02 1.12
C LEU A 452 -9.57 -1.30 0.57
N LEU A 453 -9.63 -1.04 -0.73
CA LEU A 453 -10.81 -0.47 -1.37
C LEU A 453 -12.04 -1.37 -1.17
N GLY A 454 -11.89 -2.67 -1.41
CA GLY A 454 -12.95 -3.66 -1.19
C GLY A 454 -13.32 -3.82 0.27
N LEU A 455 -12.32 -3.89 1.14
CA LEU A 455 -12.50 -3.95 2.59
C LEU A 455 -13.26 -2.72 3.12
N GLY A 456 -12.91 -1.52 2.68
CA GLY A 456 -13.56 -0.29 3.13
C GLY A 456 -15.03 -0.24 2.75
N HIS A 457 -15.41 -0.66 1.53
CA HIS A 457 -16.82 -0.82 1.15
C HIS A 457 -17.55 -1.85 2.02
N ARG A 458 -16.88 -2.95 2.35
CA ARG A 458 -17.45 -3.96 3.27
C ARG A 458 -17.67 -3.39 4.66
N MET A 459 -16.69 -2.68 5.20
CA MET A 459 -16.76 -2.07 6.54
C MET A 459 -17.83 -0.99 6.63
N ALA A 460 -17.95 -0.13 5.62
CA ALA A 460 -19.00 0.88 5.56
C ALA A 460 -20.39 0.23 5.69
N ARG A 461 -20.63 -0.86 4.95
CA ARG A 461 -21.87 -1.63 5.06
C ARG A 461 -22.06 -2.29 6.44
N MET A 462 -21.00 -2.84 7.02
CA MET A 462 -21.08 -3.48 8.35
C MET A 462 -21.47 -2.47 9.43
N VAL A 463 -20.89 -1.27 9.42
CA VAL A 463 -21.19 -0.20 10.37
C VAL A 463 -22.65 0.28 10.22
N ASP A 464 -23.12 0.46 8.99
CA ASP A 464 -24.52 0.89 8.74
C ASP A 464 -25.54 -0.20 9.16
N LEU A 465 -25.24 -1.49 8.92
CA LEU A 465 -26.10 -2.60 9.37
C LEU A 465 -26.19 -2.67 10.91
N GLU A 466 -25.07 -2.49 11.61
CA GLU A 466 -25.07 -2.46 13.09
C GLU A 466 -25.97 -1.34 13.62
N ARG A 467 -25.94 -0.15 12.99
CA ARG A 467 -26.83 0.95 13.36
C ARG A 467 -28.31 0.59 13.20
N THR A 468 -28.65 -0.10 12.13
CA THR A 468 -30.03 -0.50 11.86
C THR A 468 -30.54 -1.51 12.90
N LEU A 469 -29.68 -2.45 13.29
CA LEU A 469 -30.01 -3.48 14.30
C LEU A 469 -30.12 -2.92 15.73
N LEU A 470 -29.39 -1.83 16.04
CA LEU A 470 -29.40 -1.18 17.36
C LEU A 470 -30.50 -0.13 17.52
N ARG A 471 -31.20 0.27 16.46
CA ARG A 471 -32.39 1.10 16.58
C ARG A 471 -33.52 0.24 17.14
N PRO A 472 -34.07 0.58 18.34
CA PRO A 472 -35.26 -0.09 18.83
C PRO A 472 -36.33 0.04 17.76
N SER A 473 -36.97 -1.07 17.41
CA SER A 473 -38.23 -1.05 16.66
C SER A 473 -39.19 -0.19 17.47
N HIS A 474 -39.30 1.09 17.17
CA HIS A 474 -40.44 1.88 17.64
C HIS A 474 -41.65 1.18 17.08
N GLY A 475 -42.32 0.38 17.95
CA GLY A 475 -43.51 -0.32 17.64
C GLY A 475 -44.56 0.66 17.05
N ASN A 476 -45.11 0.27 15.91
CA ASN A 476 -46.39 0.77 15.43
C ASN A 476 -47.49 0.37 16.42
#